data_6d03cb1ec3c29c5ea974e11d01d344ce
#
_entry.id   6d03cb1ec3c29c5ea974e11d01d344ce
#
_cell.length_a   1.000
_cell.length_b   1.000
_cell.length_c   1.000
_cell.angle_alpha   90.00
_cell.angle_beta   90.00
_cell.angle_gamma   90.00
#
_symmetry.space_group_name_H-M   'P 1'
#
loop_
_entity.id
_entity.type
_entity.pdbx_description
1 polymer ?
#
loop_
_entity_poly.entity_id
_entity_poly.type
_entity_poly.pdbx_seq_one_letter_code
_entity_poly.pdbx_strand_id
1 'polypeptide(L)'
;MTPDELADLAHLRRARDLMDRDYAAPLDVPTMAQAALMSPAHFSRKFRAAYGETPYTYLMTRRIERAKALLRQGMSVTDACFAVGCTSLGSFSSRFSEVVGQTPSDYRASDHGDLDEMPACITKLVTRPQRSRAGSEKQPATQRA
;
A
#
# COMPACT_ATOMS: atom_id res chain seq x y z
N MET A 1 -12.36 -28.96 3.63
CA MET A 1 -13.02 -27.67 3.65
C MET A 1 -14.51 -27.85 3.41
N THR A 2 -15.32 -27.25 4.24
CA THR A 2 -16.77 -27.39 4.15
C THR A 2 -17.35 -26.48 3.08
N PRO A 3 -18.58 -26.75 2.61
CA PRO A 3 -19.23 -25.83 1.66
C PRO A 3 -19.38 -24.40 2.21
N ASP A 4 -19.62 -24.28 3.52
CA ASP A 4 -19.74 -22.96 4.14
C ASP A 4 -18.41 -22.22 4.10
N GLU A 5 -17.31 -22.93 4.33
CA GLU A 5 -15.99 -22.31 4.28
C GLU A 5 -15.65 -21.86 2.88
N LEU A 6 -16.05 -22.65 1.88
CA LEU A 6 -15.84 -22.27 0.49
C LEU A 6 -16.64 -21.02 0.13
N ALA A 7 -17.89 -20.96 0.60
CA ALA A 7 -18.72 -19.79 0.36
C ALA A 7 -18.13 -18.56 1.03
N ASP A 8 -17.62 -18.73 2.25
CA ASP A 8 -16.97 -17.60 2.97
C ASP A 8 -15.76 -17.11 2.18
N LEU A 9 -14.94 -18.01 1.66
CA LEU A 9 -13.78 -17.59 0.88
C LEU A 9 -14.18 -16.80 -0.37
N ALA A 10 -15.26 -17.20 -1.02
CA ALA A 10 -15.75 -16.49 -2.20
C ALA A 10 -16.21 -15.09 -1.82
N HIS A 11 -16.91 -14.97 -0.67
CA HIS A 11 -17.34 -13.66 -0.18
C HIS A 11 -16.17 -12.77 0.23
N LEU A 12 -15.17 -13.36 0.89
CA LEU A 12 -13.99 -12.62 1.29
C LEU A 12 -13.20 -12.15 0.08
N ARG A 13 -13.13 -12.96 -0.96
CA ARG A 13 -12.44 -12.57 -2.19
C ARG A 13 -13.13 -11.38 -2.84
N ARG A 14 -14.45 -11.33 -2.77
CA ARG A 14 -15.18 -10.20 -3.31
C ARG A 14 -14.78 -8.90 -2.62
N ALA A 15 -14.65 -8.95 -1.28
CA ALA A 15 -14.21 -7.78 -0.54
C ALA A 15 -12.77 -7.42 -0.87
N ARG A 16 -11.90 -8.41 -1.02
CA ARG A 16 -10.51 -8.15 -1.39
C ARG A 16 -10.41 -7.52 -2.76
N ASP A 17 -11.21 -8.02 -3.71
CA ASP A 17 -11.21 -7.44 -5.06
C ASP A 17 -11.67 -6.00 -5.03
N LEU A 18 -12.64 -5.68 -4.18
CA LEU A 18 -13.08 -4.30 -3.99
C LEU A 18 -11.93 -3.43 -3.49
N MET A 19 -11.19 -3.92 -2.51
CA MET A 19 -10.06 -3.17 -1.98
C MET A 19 -8.98 -2.96 -3.04
N ASP A 20 -8.70 -3.99 -3.83
CA ASP A 20 -7.67 -3.89 -4.87
C ASP A 20 -8.07 -2.92 -5.97
N ARG A 21 -9.35 -2.88 -6.30
CA ARG A 21 -9.85 -2.02 -7.37
C ARG A 21 -10.05 -0.59 -6.89
N ASP A 22 -10.70 -0.44 -5.73
CA ASP A 22 -11.13 0.88 -5.25
C ASP A 22 -10.34 1.31 -4.02
N TYR A 23 -9.05 1.04 -3.98
CA TYR A 23 -8.22 1.30 -2.81
C TYR A 23 -8.25 2.76 -2.37
N ALA A 24 -8.46 3.68 -3.30
CA ALA A 24 -8.46 5.11 -2.99
C ALA A 24 -9.80 5.61 -2.48
N ALA A 25 -10.83 4.79 -2.53
CA ALA A 25 -12.13 5.16 -2.01
C ALA A 25 -12.13 5.08 -0.48
N PRO A 26 -13.08 5.76 0.18
CA PRO A 26 -13.14 5.72 1.65
C PRO A 26 -13.74 4.40 2.13
N LEU A 27 -12.96 3.35 2.02
CA LEU A 27 -13.38 2.00 2.40
C LEU A 27 -13.15 1.79 3.88
N ASP A 28 -14.22 1.69 4.64
CA ASP A 28 -14.13 1.33 6.05
C ASP A 28 -14.53 -0.14 6.21
N VAL A 29 -14.34 -0.67 7.42
CA VAL A 29 -14.64 -2.08 7.66
C VAL A 29 -16.11 -2.41 7.39
N PRO A 30 -17.09 -1.60 7.82
CA PRO A 30 -18.48 -1.91 7.51
C PRO A 30 -18.75 -2.00 6.00
N THR A 31 -18.16 -1.12 5.20
CA THR A 31 -18.35 -1.15 3.76
C THR A 31 -17.76 -2.42 3.15
N MET A 32 -16.57 -2.79 3.59
CA MET A 32 -15.93 -3.99 3.09
C MET A 32 -16.67 -5.25 3.54
N ALA A 33 -17.16 -5.25 4.77
CA ALA A 33 -17.93 -6.37 5.29
C ALA A 33 -19.22 -6.56 4.51
N GLN A 34 -19.86 -5.46 4.13
CA GLN A 34 -21.07 -5.51 3.33
C GLN A 34 -20.81 -6.18 1.98
N ALA A 35 -19.67 -5.86 1.37
CA ALA A 35 -19.29 -6.49 0.11
C ALA A 35 -19.10 -7.99 0.27
N ALA A 36 -18.71 -8.43 1.47
CA ALA A 36 -18.53 -9.84 1.77
C ALA A 36 -19.81 -10.47 2.32
N LEU A 37 -20.90 -9.72 2.45
CA LEU A 37 -22.17 -10.20 2.99
C LEU A 37 -22.00 -10.72 4.41
N MET A 38 -21.20 -10.03 5.22
CA MET A 38 -20.91 -10.40 6.60
C MET A 38 -21.03 -9.20 7.51
N SER A 39 -21.24 -9.47 8.81
CA SER A 39 -21.15 -8.41 9.81
C SER A 39 -19.70 -7.95 9.91
N PRO A 40 -19.46 -6.70 10.37
CA PRO A 40 -18.08 -6.22 10.49
C PRO A 40 -17.17 -7.11 11.35
N ALA A 41 -17.66 -7.56 12.50
CA ALA A 41 -16.84 -8.39 13.38
C ALA A 41 -16.55 -9.75 12.74
N HIS A 42 -17.55 -10.36 12.15
CA HIS A 42 -17.39 -11.65 11.49
C HIS A 42 -16.43 -11.52 10.31
N PHE A 43 -16.60 -10.45 9.51
CA PHE A 43 -15.73 -10.19 8.37
C PHE A 43 -14.27 -10.05 8.81
N SER A 44 -14.02 -9.25 9.84
CA SER A 44 -12.64 -9.03 10.28
C SER A 44 -11.97 -10.33 10.71
N ARG A 45 -12.68 -11.16 11.48
CA ARG A 45 -12.13 -12.43 11.92
C ARG A 45 -11.87 -13.38 10.76
N LYS A 46 -12.84 -13.49 9.86
CA LYS A 46 -12.71 -14.41 8.72
C LYS A 46 -11.64 -13.95 7.74
N PHE A 47 -11.56 -12.63 7.51
CA PHE A 47 -10.55 -12.09 6.61
C PHE A 47 -9.15 -12.38 7.15
N ARG A 48 -8.95 -12.13 8.45
CA ARG A 48 -7.65 -12.37 9.05
C ARG A 48 -7.29 -13.86 9.02
N ALA A 49 -8.26 -14.73 9.27
CA ALA A 49 -8.01 -16.16 9.23
C ALA A 49 -7.64 -16.62 7.82
N ALA A 50 -8.26 -16.04 6.81
CA ALA A 50 -8.02 -16.45 5.43
C ALA A 50 -6.76 -15.87 4.84
N TYR A 51 -6.44 -14.61 5.17
CA TYR A 51 -5.35 -13.91 4.49
C TYR A 51 -4.19 -13.53 5.41
N GLY A 52 -4.29 -13.81 6.70
CA GLY A 52 -3.20 -13.60 7.63
C GLY A 52 -3.03 -12.17 8.10
N GLU A 53 -3.88 -11.25 7.70
CA GLU A 53 -3.80 -9.86 8.14
C GLU A 53 -5.20 -9.26 8.18
N THR A 54 -5.34 -8.18 8.94
CA THR A 54 -6.64 -7.53 9.07
C THR A 54 -7.02 -6.84 7.77
N PRO A 55 -8.31 -6.60 7.54
CA PRO A 55 -8.73 -5.85 6.34
C PRO A 55 -8.06 -4.49 6.24
N TYR A 56 -7.94 -3.77 7.37
CA TYR A 56 -7.32 -2.46 7.35
C TYR A 56 -5.86 -2.53 6.92
N THR A 57 -5.11 -3.49 7.48
CA THR A 57 -3.70 -3.66 7.14
C THR A 57 -3.54 -3.99 5.65
N TYR A 58 -4.39 -4.85 5.14
CA TYR A 58 -4.36 -5.20 3.73
C TYR A 58 -4.59 -3.95 2.86
N LEU A 59 -5.63 -3.18 3.18
CA LEU A 59 -5.94 -1.97 2.41
C LEU A 59 -4.80 -0.97 2.47
N MET A 60 -4.22 -0.76 3.65
CA MET A 60 -3.11 0.19 3.79
C MET A 60 -1.90 -0.25 2.99
N THR A 61 -1.61 -1.55 2.96
CA THR A 61 -0.49 -2.05 2.15
C THR A 61 -0.72 -1.78 0.67
N ARG A 62 -1.95 -2.00 0.19
CA ARG A 62 -2.27 -1.69 -1.20
C ARG A 62 -2.08 -0.21 -1.51
N ARG A 63 -2.54 0.65 -0.61
CA ARG A 63 -2.38 2.09 -0.79
C ARG A 63 -0.92 2.49 -0.82
N ILE A 64 -0.11 1.89 0.04
CA ILE A 64 1.31 2.20 0.08
C ILE A 64 2.02 1.74 -1.19
N GLU A 65 1.66 0.59 -1.72
CA GLU A 65 2.23 0.13 -2.97
C GLU A 65 1.93 1.09 -4.11
N ARG A 66 0.71 1.62 -4.13
CA ARG A 66 0.35 2.58 -5.16
C ARG A 66 1.06 3.92 -4.94
N ALA A 67 1.22 4.33 -3.68
CA ALA A 67 1.93 5.56 -3.37
C ALA A 67 3.38 5.48 -3.83
N LYS A 68 4.01 4.32 -3.69
CA LYS A 68 5.39 4.15 -4.17
C LYS A 68 5.51 4.51 -5.65
N ALA A 69 4.58 4.03 -6.45
CA ALA A 69 4.61 4.33 -7.88
C ALA A 69 4.48 5.83 -8.13
N LEU A 70 3.56 6.48 -7.41
CA LEU A 70 3.36 7.92 -7.58
C LEU A 70 4.58 8.73 -7.15
N LEU A 71 5.22 8.32 -6.06
CA LEU A 71 6.41 8.98 -5.58
C LEU A 71 7.57 8.84 -6.56
N ARG A 72 7.69 7.66 -7.17
CA ARG A 72 8.73 7.47 -8.20
C ARG A 72 8.51 8.36 -9.40
N GLN A 73 7.26 8.69 -9.69
CA GLN A 73 6.92 9.59 -10.79
C GLN A 73 7.11 11.07 -10.43
N GLY A 74 7.49 11.35 -9.19
CA GLY A 74 7.76 12.71 -8.77
C GLY A 74 6.66 13.41 -8.01
N MET A 75 5.55 12.73 -7.74
CA MET A 75 4.46 13.34 -6.99
C MET A 75 4.93 13.65 -5.57
N SER A 76 4.44 14.77 -5.00
CA SER A 76 4.80 15.13 -3.63
C SER A 76 4.24 14.10 -2.66
N VAL A 77 4.86 14.04 -1.46
CA VAL A 77 4.41 13.08 -0.44
C VAL A 77 2.97 13.35 -0.04
N THR A 78 2.62 14.62 0.15
CA THR A 78 1.26 14.97 0.54
C THR A 78 0.25 14.57 -0.55
N ASP A 79 0.58 14.87 -1.79
CA ASP A 79 -0.32 14.53 -2.89
C ASP A 79 -0.46 13.02 -3.04
N ALA A 80 0.63 12.28 -2.92
CA ALA A 80 0.58 10.83 -3.02
C ALA A 80 -0.27 10.24 -1.91
N CYS A 81 -0.13 10.75 -0.69
CA CYS A 81 -0.92 10.29 0.46
C CYS A 81 -2.41 10.40 0.17
N PHE A 82 -2.85 11.57 -0.29
CA PHE A 82 -4.28 11.77 -0.52
C PHE A 82 -4.76 11.09 -1.80
N ALA A 83 -3.88 10.98 -2.79
CA ALA A 83 -4.27 10.32 -4.05
C ALA A 83 -4.59 8.84 -3.84
N VAL A 84 -3.96 8.19 -2.86
CA VAL A 84 -4.23 6.78 -2.61
C VAL A 84 -5.31 6.56 -1.54
N GLY A 85 -5.96 7.63 -1.11
CA GLY A 85 -7.10 7.52 -0.20
C GLY A 85 -6.77 7.63 1.28
N CYS A 86 -5.53 7.90 1.64
CA CYS A 86 -5.18 8.14 3.03
C CYS A 86 -5.58 9.55 3.41
N THR A 87 -6.05 9.71 4.64
CA THR A 87 -6.53 11.01 5.12
C THR A 87 -5.65 11.62 6.19
N SER A 88 -4.67 10.85 6.69
CA SER A 88 -3.74 11.31 7.71
C SER A 88 -2.33 11.12 7.20
N LEU A 89 -1.63 12.24 7.03
CA LEU A 89 -0.26 12.19 6.53
C LEU A 89 0.65 11.48 7.54
N GLY A 90 0.43 11.69 8.84
CA GLY A 90 1.25 11.04 9.86
C GLY A 90 1.08 9.52 9.85
N SER A 91 -0.14 9.05 9.80
CA SER A 91 -0.40 7.61 9.73
C SER A 91 0.16 7.02 8.46
N PHE A 92 0.00 7.73 7.34
CA PHE A 92 0.53 7.29 6.06
C PHE A 92 2.05 7.14 6.15
N SER A 93 2.74 8.16 6.68
CA SER A 93 4.20 8.15 6.77
C SER A 93 4.70 7.01 7.66
N SER A 94 4.04 6.81 8.80
CA SER A 94 4.42 5.73 9.71
C SER A 94 4.27 4.37 9.05
N ARG A 95 3.14 4.14 8.41
CA ARG A 95 2.88 2.85 7.78
C ARG A 95 3.79 2.65 6.57
N PHE A 96 4.02 3.71 5.81
CA PHE A 96 4.93 3.65 4.67
C PHE A 96 6.32 3.21 5.13
N SER A 97 6.82 3.82 6.21
CA SER A 97 8.15 3.50 6.73
C SER A 97 8.23 2.05 7.20
N GLU A 98 7.16 1.54 7.82
CA GLU A 98 7.12 0.15 8.25
C GLU A 98 7.16 -0.81 7.07
N VAL A 99 6.41 -0.51 6.03
CA VAL A 99 6.28 -1.42 4.90
C VAL A 99 7.49 -1.34 3.97
N VAL A 100 7.96 -0.13 3.72
CA VAL A 100 8.98 0.11 2.69
C VAL A 100 10.38 0.13 3.27
N GLY A 101 10.53 0.53 4.52
CA GLY A 101 11.84 0.62 5.15
C GLY A 101 12.51 1.98 5.00
N GLN A 102 11.83 2.95 4.41
CA GLN A 102 12.30 4.34 4.32
C GLN A 102 11.10 5.24 4.44
N THR A 103 11.36 6.50 4.82
CA THR A 103 10.27 7.48 4.85
C THR A 103 9.81 7.77 3.43
N PRO A 104 8.57 8.25 3.28
CA PRO A 104 8.10 8.64 1.94
C PRO A 104 9.00 9.67 1.28
N SER A 105 9.51 10.63 2.05
CA SER A 105 10.39 11.66 1.50
C SER A 105 11.70 11.09 1.00
N ASP A 106 12.30 10.20 1.80
CA ASP A 106 13.55 9.55 1.40
C ASP A 106 13.34 8.68 0.18
N TYR A 107 12.23 7.97 0.15
CA TYR A 107 11.92 7.12 -0.99
C TYR A 107 11.76 7.94 -2.26
N ARG A 108 11.04 9.06 -2.15
CA ARG A 108 10.83 9.95 -3.29
C ARG A 108 12.15 10.53 -3.80
N ALA A 109 13.06 10.85 -2.89
CA ALA A 109 14.34 11.46 -3.25
C ALA A 109 15.31 10.44 -3.84
N SER A 110 15.07 9.15 -3.67
CA SER A 110 15.93 8.12 -4.24
C SER A 110 15.83 8.10 -5.77
N ASP A 111 16.88 7.62 -6.39
CA ASP A 111 16.92 7.57 -7.85
C ASP A 111 16.20 6.31 -8.34
N HIS A 112 15.05 6.50 -8.91
CA HIS A 112 14.25 5.37 -9.44
C HIS A 112 14.12 5.42 -10.96
N GLY A 113 14.79 6.37 -11.60
CA GLY A 113 14.56 6.61 -13.02
C GLY A 113 14.69 5.36 -13.87
N ASP A 114 15.78 4.63 -13.68
CA ASP A 114 16.02 3.44 -14.48
C ASP A 114 15.18 2.25 -14.03
N LEU A 115 14.74 2.28 -12.78
CA LEU A 115 14.04 1.13 -12.20
C LEU A 115 12.63 0.98 -12.73
N ASP A 116 12.04 2.07 -13.14
CA ASP A 116 10.65 2.04 -13.60
C ASP A 116 10.48 1.25 -14.90
N GLU A 117 11.57 1.07 -15.63
CA GLU A 117 11.52 0.35 -16.89
C GLU A 117 11.98 -1.09 -16.77
N MET A 118 12.23 -1.56 -15.56
CA MET A 118 12.76 -2.89 -15.32
C MET A 118 11.69 -3.82 -14.77
N PRO A 119 11.83 -5.14 -15.03
CA PRO A 119 10.96 -6.12 -14.36
C PRO A 119 11.10 -6.00 -12.85
N ALA A 120 10.04 -6.36 -12.14
CA ALA A 120 10.02 -6.21 -10.69
C ALA A 120 11.17 -6.92 -9.99
N CYS A 121 11.55 -8.09 -10.47
CA CYS A 121 12.62 -8.84 -9.82
C CYS A 121 13.96 -8.13 -9.95
N ILE A 122 14.23 -7.50 -11.07
CA ILE A 122 15.46 -6.75 -11.26
C ILE A 122 15.43 -5.48 -10.44
N THR A 123 14.27 -4.85 -10.35
CA THR A 123 14.11 -3.65 -9.55
C THR A 123 14.49 -3.92 -8.10
N LYS A 124 14.07 -5.06 -7.56
CA LYS A 124 14.41 -5.40 -6.19
C LYS A 124 15.92 -5.57 -5.99
N LEU A 125 16.57 -6.17 -6.95
CA LEU A 125 18.01 -6.38 -6.85
C LEU A 125 18.79 -5.08 -6.92
N VAL A 126 18.35 -4.17 -7.78
CA VAL A 126 19.06 -2.91 -7.98
C VAL A 126 18.83 -1.94 -6.84
N THR A 127 17.63 -1.94 -6.28
CA THR A 127 17.26 -0.95 -5.29
C THR A 127 18.09 -1.03 -4.03
N ARG A 128 18.44 -2.26 -3.59
CA ARG A 128 19.14 -2.41 -2.32
C ARG A 128 20.44 -1.65 -2.22
N PRO A 129 21.37 -1.82 -3.17
CA PRO A 129 22.68 -1.20 -3.01
C PRO A 129 22.68 0.30 -3.22
N GLN A 130 21.67 0.84 -3.82
CA GLN A 130 21.67 2.26 -4.13
C GLN A 130 21.31 3.16 -2.99
N ARG A 131 20.76 2.59 -1.94
CA ARG A 131 20.27 3.42 -0.88
C ARG A 131 21.31 4.22 -0.17
N SER A 132 22.47 3.64 0.05
CA SER A 132 23.52 4.36 0.74
C SER A 132 24.00 5.56 -0.05
N ARG A 133 24.03 5.43 -1.34
CA ARG A 133 24.47 6.52 -2.16
C ARG A 133 23.43 7.62 -2.24
N ALA A 134 22.17 7.23 -2.29
CA ALA A 134 21.12 8.22 -2.42
C ALA A 134 21.07 9.16 -1.24
N GLY A 135 21.41 8.67 -0.09
CA GLY A 135 21.35 9.52 1.08
C GLY A 135 22.30 10.68 1.03
N SER A 136 23.34 10.57 0.30
CA SER A 136 24.33 11.63 0.27
C SER A 136 23.99 12.72 -0.71
N GLU A 137 23.23 12.42 -1.61
CA GLU A 137 23.02 13.43 -2.62
C GLU A 137 22.06 14.45 -2.30
N LYS A 138 21.83 14.53 -2.08
CA LYS A 138 21.02 15.29 -2.04
C LYS A 138 20.55 16.16 -2.45
N GLN A 139 20.57 16.05 -2.99
CA GLN A 139 20.22 16.83 -3.48
C GLN A 139 19.41 17.37 -3.29
N PRO A 140 19.63 17.56 -3.12
CA PRO A 140 18.90 18.19 -2.87
C PRO A 140 17.80 18.28 -2.73
N ALA A 141 17.73 17.87 -2.44
CA ALA A 141 16.69 17.84 -2.40
C ALA A 141 15.84 18.68 -2.36
N THR A 142 16.16 18.89 -2.37
CA THR A 142 15.59 19.51 -2.35
C THR A 142 14.81 20.01 -2.89
N GLN A 143 14.78 20.10 -3.26
CA GLN A 143 14.09 20.64 -3.89
C GLN A 143 12.92 20.66 -3.95
N ARG A 144 12.71 20.55 -3.79
CA ARG A 144 11.70 20.58 -3.94
C ARG A 144 10.66 20.36 -3.51
N ALA A 145 10.66 20.25 -3.05
CA ALA A 145 9.55 20.02 -2.93
C ALA A 145 8.49 20.12 -2.27
#